data_8d593b0139e1ac6be3ba492c99bb4fe2
#
_entry.id   8d593b0139e1ac6be3ba492c99bb4fe2
#
_cell.length_a   1.000
_cell.length_b   1.000
_cell.length_c   1.000
_cell.angle_alpha   90.00
_cell.angle_beta   90.00
_cell.angle_gamma   90.00
#
_symmetry.space_group_name_H-M   'P 1'
#
loop_
_entity.id
_entity.type
_entity.pdbx_description
1 polymer ?
#
loop_
_entity_poly.entity_id
_entity_poly.type
_entity_poly.pdbx_seq_one_letter_code
_entity_poly.pdbx_strand_id
1 'polypeptide(L)'
;KEPTMSLFKSFLLFCIAILLLIFTTPIGFFYALLRQLFFSKLKSLSIYFLEVAISIDNTGNVIMQYLLNDLLLIKRPTTYYFGNKKETISSVIGKNSLTDTLSPLGKALNAFLNWIDKDHSFNSIMYDVRRWARDKGE
;
A
#
# COMPACT_ATOMS: atom_id res chain seq x y z
N LYS A 1 18.99 -7.41 -18.66
CA LYS A 1 19.12 -8.36 -17.52
C LYS A 1 19.32 -7.53 -16.28
N GLU A 2 18.34 -7.46 -15.41
CA GLU A 2 18.57 -6.89 -14.08
C GLU A 2 19.64 -7.73 -13.36
N PRO A 3 20.61 -7.10 -12.71
CA PRO A 3 21.63 -7.83 -11.96
C PRO A 3 20.95 -8.59 -10.82
N THR A 4 20.98 -9.90 -10.87
CA THR A 4 20.49 -10.75 -9.78
C THR A 4 21.41 -10.55 -8.56
N MET A 5 20.94 -9.79 -7.58
CA MET A 5 21.66 -9.69 -6.31
C MET A 5 21.70 -11.06 -5.63
N SER A 6 22.83 -11.39 -5.01
CA SER A 6 22.91 -12.61 -4.21
C SER A 6 21.94 -12.56 -3.04
N LEU A 7 21.38 -13.72 -2.65
CA LEU A 7 20.47 -13.84 -1.50
C LEU A 7 21.03 -13.17 -0.25
N PHE A 8 22.32 -13.34 0.01
CA PHE A 8 23.00 -12.74 1.16
C PHE A 8 22.95 -11.21 1.14
N LYS A 9 23.23 -10.59 -0.02
CA LYS A 9 23.16 -9.12 -0.15
C LYS A 9 21.73 -8.61 0.01
N SER A 10 20.76 -9.30 -0.56
CA SER A 10 19.33 -8.93 -0.41
C SER A 10 18.87 -9.02 1.04
N PHE A 11 19.28 -10.07 1.75
CA PHE A 11 18.97 -10.25 3.17
C PHE A 11 19.65 -9.18 4.04
N LEU A 12 20.92 -8.86 3.78
CA LEU A 12 21.63 -7.80 4.49
C LEU A 12 20.94 -6.44 4.31
N LEU A 13 20.55 -6.09 3.08
CA LEU A 13 19.83 -4.86 2.81
C LEU A 13 18.46 -4.84 3.50
N PHE A 14 17.77 -5.96 3.56
CA PHE A 14 16.51 -6.08 4.30
C PHE A 14 16.71 -5.81 5.80
N CYS A 15 17.75 -6.40 6.43
CA CYS A 15 18.06 -6.13 7.83
C CYS A 15 18.39 -4.64 8.08
N ILE A 16 19.19 -4.03 7.20
CA ILE A 16 19.51 -2.59 7.29
C ILE A 16 18.25 -1.75 7.16
N ALA A 17 17.36 -2.07 6.21
CA ALA A 17 16.10 -1.35 6.03
C ALA A 17 15.20 -1.43 7.27
N ILE A 18 15.11 -2.60 7.92
CA ILE A 18 14.36 -2.74 9.19
C ILE A 18 14.97 -1.90 10.30
N LEU A 19 16.29 -1.92 10.47
CA LEU A 19 16.97 -1.09 11.48
C LEU A 19 16.70 0.40 11.23
N LEU A 20 16.84 0.86 10.00
CA LEU A 20 16.53 2.23 9.64
C LEU A 20 15.06 2.58 9.93
N LEU A 21 14.13 1.70 9.57
CA LEU A 21 12.70 1.90 9.83
C LEU A 21 12.43 2.08 11.35
N ILE A 22 12.98 1.20 12.18
CA ILE A 22 12.79 1.24 13.64
C ILE A 22 13.35 2.52 14.26
N PHE A 23 14.55 2.95 13.85
CA PHE A 23 15.20 4.10 14.46
C PHE A 23 14.77 5.44 13.87
N THR A 24 14.56 5.53 12.55
CA THR A 24 14.26 6.82 11.91
C THR A 24 12.78 7.15 11.88
N THR A 25 11.89 6.16 11.79
CA THR A 25 10.44 6.40 11.65
C THR A 25 9.85 7.11 12.86
N PRO A 26 10.08 6.72 14.12
CA PRO A 26 9.53 7.43 15.26
C PRO A 26 10.01 8.89 15.30
N ILE A 27 11.31 9.10 15.12
CA ILE A 27 11.91 10.44 15.14
C ILE A 27 11.33 11.32 14.02
N GLY A 28 11.32 10.78 12.78
CA GLY A 28 10.80 11.48 11.61
C GLY A 28 9.31 11.78 11.72
N PHE A 29 8.52 10.82 12.22
CA PHE A 29 7.08 10.98 12.40
C PHE A 29 6.76 12.08 13.42
N PHE A 30 7.35 12.03 14.61
CA PHE A 30 7.12 13.07 15.63
C PHE A 30 7.62 14.45 15.18
N TYR A 31 8.77 14.52 14.52
CA TYR A 31 9.26 15.77 13.96
C TYR A 31 8.28 16.34 12.90
N ALA A 32 7.81 15.52 11.97
CA ALA A 32 6.87 15.93 10.94
C ALA A 32 5.54 16.39 11.56
N LEU A 33 5.03 15.66 12.56
CA LEU A 33 3.80 16.00 13.29
C LEU A 33 3.92 17.36 13.94
N LEU A 34 4.96 17.60 14.72
CA LEU A 34 5.21 18.88 15.38
C LEU A 34 5.34 20.02 14.36
N ARG A 35 6.11 19.81 13.31
CA ARG A 35 6.27 20.80 12.24
C ARG A 35 4.95 21.16 11.58
N GLN A 36 4.10 20.15 11.27
CA GLN A 36 2.80 20.38 10.66
C GLN A 36 1.83 21.12 11.61
N LEU A 37 1.84 20.78 12.89
CA LEU A 37 0.98 21.43 13.89
C LEU A 37 1.37 22.90 14.12
N PHE A 38 2.66 23.21 14.19
CA PHE A 38 3.12 24.54 14.53
C PHE A 38 3.30 25.48 13.33
N PHE A 39 3.60 24.95 12.15
CA PHE A 39 4.00 25.77 10.98
C PHE A 39 3.13 25.58 9.74
N SER A 40 2.16 24.66 9.77
CA SER A 40 1.36 24.32 8.58
C SER A 40 -0.14 24.38 8.86
N LYS A 41 -0.93 24.43 7.77
CA LYS A 41 -2.40 24.37 7.87
C LYS A 41 -2.85 22.92 8.12
N LEU A 42 -3.98 22.70 8.78
CA LEU A 42 -4.58 21.39 9.04
C LEU A 42 -4.72 20.51 7.77
N LYS A 43 -4.96 21.14 6.62
CA LYS A 43 -4.99 20.43 5.32
C LYS A 43 -3.66 19.73 5.00
N SER A 44 -2.52 20.35 5.33
CA SER A 44 -1.20 19.76 5.10
C SER A 44 -0.98 18.54 6.00
N LEU A 45 -1.48 18.58 7.23
CA LEU A 45 -1.43 17.45 8.16
C LEU A 45 -2.26 16.26 7.65
N SER A 46 -3.46 16.53 7.12
CA SER A 46 -4.31 15.49 6.52
C SER A 46 -3.63 14.80 5.32
N ILE A 47 -2.99 15.58 4.44
CA ILE A 47 -2.23 15.04 3.30
C ILE A 47 -1.06 14.18 3.79
N TYR A 48 -0.33 14.63 4.82
CA TYR A 48 0.78 13.87 5.40
C TYR A 48 0.31 12.52 5.95
N PHE A 49 -0.78 12.48 6.72
CA PHE A 49 -1.34 11.20 7.21
C PHE A 49 -1.77 10.28 6.08
N LEU A 50 -2.39 10.82 5.03
CA LEU A 50 -2.80 10.03 3.86
C LEU A 50 -1.58 9.40 3.16
N GLU A 51 -0.52 10.17 2.93
CA GLU A 51 0.71 9.67 2.28
C GLU A 51 1.41 8.60 3.12
N VAL A 52 1.45 8.77 4.44
CA VAL A 52 1.99 7.75 5.37
C VAL A 52 1.13 6.49 5.33
N ALA A 53 -0.20 6.61 5.39
CA ALA A 53 -1.12 5.48 5.33
C ALA A 53 -0.95 4.68 4.03
N ILE A 54 -0.86 5.35 2.88
CA ILE A 54 -0.64 4.72 1.58
C ILE A 54 0.72 4.00 1.53
N SER A 55 1.76 4.60 2.11
CA SER A 55 3.09 3.99 2.15
C SER A 55 3.10 2.71 2.99
N ILE A 56 2.38 2.70 4.11
CA ILE A 56 2.18 1.52 4.95
C ILE A 56 1.38 0.46 4.19
N ASP A 57 0.31 0.84 3.51
CA ASP A 57 -0.55 -0.07 2.74
C ASP A 57 0.21 -0.71 1.57
N ASN A 58 1.03 0.05 0.83
CA ASN A 58 1.91 -0.49 -0.21
C ASN A 58 2.94 -1.48 0.36
N THR A 59 3.52 -1.15 1.50
CA THR A 59 4.48 -2.03 2.20
C THR A 59 3.79 -3.33 2.65
N GLY A 60 2.61 -3.22 3.23
CA GLY A 60 1.76 -4.34 3.61
C GLY A 60 1.41 -5.23 2.41
N ASN A 61 1.10 -4.64 1.25
CA ASN A 61 0.83 -5.37 0.02
C ASN A 61 2.01 -6.27 -0.39
N VAL A 62 3.23 -5.80 -0.26
CA VAL A 62 4.44 -6.59 -0.60
C VAL A 62 4.72 -7.64 0.47
N ILE A 63 4.70 -7.28 1.76
CA ILE A 63 5.03 -8.20 2.86
C ILE A 63 4.03 -9.35 2.94
N MET A 64 2.75 -9.05 2.82
CA MET A 64 1.66 -10.02 3.01
C MET A 64 1.21 -10.71 1.71
N GLN A 65 1.87 -10.48 0.59
CA GLN A 65 1.41 -10.90 -0.75
C GLN A 65 1.00 -12.37 -0.81
N TYR A 66 1.80 -13.27 -0.27
CA TYR A 66 1.51 -14.71 -0.32
C TYR A 66 0.25 -15.06 0.49
N LEU A 67 0.17 -14.54 1.71
CA LEU A 67 -0.99 -14.75 2.57
C LEU A 67 -2.28 -14.18 1.96
N LEU A 68 -2.22 -12.94 1.46
CA LEU A 68 -3.39 -12.26 0.89
C LEU A 68 -3.84 -12.93 -0.42
N ASN A 69 -2.90 -13.39 -1.25
CA ASN A 69 -3.21 -14.12 -2.48
C ASN A 69 -3.93 -15.44 -2.20
N ASP A 70 -3.57 -16.13 -1.13
CA ASP A 70 -4.17 -17.41 -0.78
C ASP A 70 -5.51 -17.27 -0.05
N LEU A 71 -5.68 -16.23 0.78
CA LEU A 71 -6.88 -16.04 1.59
C LEU A 71 -7.98 -15.22 0.90
N LEU A 72 -7.59 -14.17 0.17
CA LEU A 72 -8.55 -13.17 -0.33
C LEU A 72 -8.95 -13.36 -1.78
N LEU A 73 -8.22 -14.18 -2.54
CA LEU A 73 -8.42 -14.30 -3.98
C LEU A 73 -8.88 -15.71 -4.41
N ILE A 74 -9.70 -15.72 -5.46
CA ILE A 74 -9.99 -16.91 -6.26
C ILE A 74 -9.06 -16.86 -7.48
N LYS A 75 -8.28 -17.92 -7.70
CA LYS A 75 -7.30 -17.99 -8.80
C LYS A 75 -8.03 -18.18 -10.14
N ARG A 76 -8.12 -17.11 -10.93
CA ARG A 76 -8.70 -17.06 -12.27
C ARG A 76 -7.78 -16.28 -13.22
N PRO A 77 -7.92 -16.36 -14.54
CA PRO A 77 -7.11 -15.58 -15.49
C PRO A 77 -7.20 -14.06 -15.29
N THR A 78 -8.33 -13.57 -14.77
CA THR A 78 -8.60 -12.15 -14.50
C THR A 78 -8.20 -11.69 -13.11
N THR A 79 -7.56 -12.54 -12.31
CA THR A 79 -7.17 -12.21 -10.92
C THR A 79 -5.97 -11.27 -10.90
N TYR A 80 -6.10 -10.19 -10.15
CA TYR A 80 -5.00 -9.27 -9.83
C TYR A 80 -4.34 -9.70 -8.51
N TYR A 81 -3.05 -10.04 -8.57
CA TYR A 81 -2.32 -10.55 -7.42
C TYR A 81 -1.72 -9.43 -6.57
N PHE A 82 -1.70 -9.65 -5.25
CA PHE A 82 -0.95 -8.82 -4.30
C PHE A 82 0.56 -8.97 -4.51
N GLY A 83 1.35 -7.94 -4.13
CA GLY A 83 2.80 -7.96 -4.19
C GLY A 83 3.42 -6.87 -5.07
N ASN A 84 2.61 -6.09 -5.78
CA ASN A 84 3.12 -4.95 -6.53
C ASN A 84 3.39 -3.77 -5.57
N LYS A 85 4.66 -3.38 -5.44
CA LYS A 85 5.12 -2.26 -4.58
C LYS A 85 4.51 -0.89 -4.90
N LYS A 86 3.86 -0.74 -6.05
CA LYS A 86 3.22 0.50 -6.50
C LYS A 86 1.71 0.52 -6.26
N GLU A 87 1.15 -0.54 -5.72
CA GLU A 87 -0.28 -0.69 -5.48
C GLU A 87 -0.56 -0.90 -3.99
N THR A 88 -1.64 -0.30 -3.52
CA THR A 88 -2.17 -0.53 -2.18
C THR A 88 -2.93 -1.86 -2.11
N ILE A 89 -3.06 -2.44 -0.92
CA ILE A 89 -3.95 -3.60 -0.67
C ILE A 89 -5.37 -3.25 -1.11
N SER A 90 -5.84 -2.07 -0.73
CA SER A 90 -7.19 -1.58 -1.07
C SER A 90 -7.43 -1.51 -2.58
N SER A 91 -6.44 -1.07 -3.37
CA SER A 91 -6.51 -1.02 -4.84
C SER A 91 -6.61 -2.42 -5.45
N VAL A 92 -5.80 -3.38 -4.97
CA VAL A 92 -5.86 -4.77 -5.45
C VAL A 92 -7.21 -5.42 -5.12
N ILE A 93 -7.74 -5.18 -3.91
CA ILE A 93 -9.10 -5.62 -3.53
C ILE A 93 -10.14 -5.02 -4.48
N GLY A 94 -10.06 -3.73 -4.75
CA GLY A 94 -10.97 -3.04 -5.66
C GLY A 94 -10.98 -3.63 -7.06
N LYS A 95 -9.80 -3.90 -7.64
CA LYS A 95 -9.68 -4.55 -8.96
C LYS A 95 -10.31 -5.94 -8.99
N ASN A 96 -10.04 -6.74 -7.96
CA ASN A 96 -10.62 -8.08 -7.85
C ASN A 96 -12.12 -8.06 -7.54
N SER A 97 -12.64 -7.01 -6.92
CA SER A 97 -14.07 -6.79 -6.76
C SER A 97 -14.75 -6.56 -8.13
N LEU A 98 -14.12 -5.78 -9.02
CA LEU A 98 -14.64 -5.52 -10.36
C LEU A 98 -14.62 -6.76 -11.27
N THR A 99 -13.68 -7.67 -11.07
CA THR A 99 -13.53 -8.91 -11.86
C THR A 99 -14.18 -10.14 -11.21
N ASP A 100 -14.86 -9.97 -10.07
CA ASP A 100 -15.47 -11.04 -9.26
C ASP A 100 -14.48 -12.18 -8.94
N THR A 101 -13.28 -11.81 -8.55
CA THR A 101 -12.19 -12.73 -8.19
C THR A 101 -11.84 -12.71 -6.71
N LEU A 102 -12.65 -12.03 -5.87
CA LEU A 102 -12.51 -12.07 -4.42
C LEU A 102 -13.09 -13.37 -3.85
N SER A 103 -12.37 -13.97 -2.90
CA SER A 103 -12.91 -15.02 -2.03
C SER A 103 -14.02 -14.47 -1.12
N PRO A 104 -14.78 -15.32 -0.41
CA PRO A 104 -15.75 -14.83 0.57
C PRO A 104 -15.14 -13.91 1.63
N LEU A 105 -13.93 -14.20 2.10
CA LEU A 105 -13.20 -13.35 3.03
C LEU A 105 -12.77 -12.02 2.37
N GLY A 106 -12.31 -12.06 1.11
CA GLY A 106 -11.99 -10.87 0.33
C GLY A 106 -13.21 -9.97 0.12
N LYS A 107 -14.38 -10.55 -0.16
CA LYS A 107 -15.65 -9.81 -0.27
C LYS A 107 -16.06 -9.15 1.06
N ALA A 108 -15.90 -9.86 2.18
CA ALA A 108 -16.17 -9.31 3.51
C ALA A 108 -15.24 -8.13 3.84
N LEU A 109 -13.94 -8.27 3.54
CA LEU A 109 -12.97 -7.18 3.74
C LEU A 109 -13.28 -5.97 2.84
N ASN A 110 -13.64 -6.20 1.57
CA ASN A 110 -14.06 -5.14 0.65
C ASN A 110 -15.30 -4.40 1.17
N ALA A 111 -16.30 -5.14 1.67
CA ALA A 111 -17.49 -4.56 2.28
C ALA A 111 -17.16 -3.71 3.51
N PHE A 112 -16.26 -4.18 4.35
CA PHE A 112 -15.79 -3.45 5.53
C PHE A 112 -15.07 -2.14 5.15
N LEU A 113 -14.16 -2.18 4.18
CA LEU A 113 -13.47 -0.99 3.69
C LEU A 113 -14.44 0.05 3.12
N ASN A 114 -15.43 -0.39 2.34
CA ASN A 114 -16.44 0.48 1.75
C ASN A 114 -17.48 0.97 2.79
N TRP A 115 -17.60 0.30 3.92
CA TRP A 115 -18.41 0.79 5.05
C TRP A 115 -17.73 1.93 5.80
N ILE A 116 -16.38 1.86 5.95
CA ILE A 116 -15.60 2.94 6.60
C ILE A 116 -15.57 4.19 5.71
N ASP A 117 -15.33 3.99 4.43
CA ASP A 117 -15.24 5.08 3.44
C ASP A 117 -15.92 4.62 2.14
N LYS A 118 -16.98 5.33 1.75
CA LYS A 118 -17.78 4.95 0.59
C LYS A 118 -16.92 4.83 -0.67
N ASP A 119 -17.04 3.69 -1.36
CA ASP A 119 -16.31 3.35 -2.57
C ASP A 119 -14.77 3.36 -2.39
N HIS A 120 -14.30 3.12 -1.15
CA HIS A 120 -12.88 3.19 -0.79
C HIS A 120 -11.99 2.38 -1.72
N SER A 121 -12.34 1.12 -1.96
CA SER A 121 -11.53 0.22 -2.80
C SER A 121 -11.45 0.70 -4.26
N PHE A 122 -12.55 1.24 -4.80
CA PHE A 122 -12.56 1.82 -6.14
C PHE A 122 -11.75 3.12 -6.21
N ASN A 123 -11.92 4.00 -5.24
CA ASN A 123 -11.17 5.26 -5.13
C ASN A 123 -9.66 5.02 -5.01
N SER A 124 -9.27 3.94 -4.34
CA SER A 124 -7.87 3.53 -4.20
C SER A 124 -7.24 3.15 -5.55
N ILE A 125 -7.99 2.49 -6.45
CA ILE A 125 -7.53 2.21 -7.83
C ILE A 125 -7.23 3.53 -8.54
N MET A 126 -8.17 4.46 -8.50
CA MET A 126 -8.02 5.76 -9.18
C MET A 126 -6.88 6.58 -8.60
N TYR A 127 -6.65 6.49 -7.29
CA TYR A 127 -5.53 7.16 -6.63
C TYR A 127 -4.18 6.59 -7.11
N ASP A 128 -4.02 5.28 -7.14
CA ASP A 128 -2.79 4.62 -7.58
C ASP A 128 -2.49 4.94 -9.06
N VAL A 129 -3.49 4.95 -9.91
CA VAL A 129 -3.35 5.33 -11.34
C VAL A 129 -2.86 6.77 -11.49
N ARG A 130 -3.47 7.72 -10.77
CA ARG A 130 -3.06 9.15 -10.81
C ARG A 130 -1.65 9.36 -10.27
N ARG A 131 -1.27 8.63 -9.21
CA ARG A 131 0.08 8.71 -8.64
C ARG A 131 1.10 8.18 -9.63
N TRP A 132 0.83 7.06 -10.26
CA TRP A 132 1.70 6.47 -11.27
C TRP A 132 1.88 7.37 -12.51
N ALA A 133 0.81 8.01 -13.01
CA ALA A 133 0.88 8.97 -14.10
C ALA A 133 1.75 10.19 -13.73
N ARG A 134 1.55 10.74 -12.54
CA ARG A 134 2.39 11.85 -12.02
C ARG A 134 3.87 11.48 -11.94
N ASP A 135 4.19 10.26 -11.48
CA ASP A 135 5.58 9.78 -11.37
C ASP A 135 6.25 9.61 -12.75
N LYS A 136 5.46 9.44 -13.81
CA LYS A 136 5.95 9.38 -15.19
C LYS A 136 6.05 10.74 -15.88
N GLY A 137 5.53 11.81 -15.27
CA GLY A 137 5.49 13.14 -15.87
C GLY A 137 4.39 13.30 -16.94
N GLU A 138 3.33 12.47 -16.87
CA GLU A 138 2.14 12.53 -17.74
C GLU A 138 1.02 13.36 -17.10
#